data_3aa91ca55f05e9ae19c9df4c48d10225
#
_entry.id   3aa91ca55f05e9ae19c9df4c48d10225
#
_cell.length_a   1.000
_cell.length_b   1.000
_cell.length_c   1.000
_cell.angle_alpha   90.00
_cell.angle_beta   90.00
_cell.angle_gamma   90.00
#
_symmetry.space_group_name_H-M   'P 1'
#
loop_
_entity.id
_entity.type
_entity.pdbx_description
1 polymer ?
#
loop_
_entity_poly.entity_id
_entity_poly.type
_entity_poly.pdbx_seq_one_letter_code
_entity_poly.pdbx_strand_id
1 'polypeptide(L)'
;MSQYIASPREWVADQVELYEKSGGTKGLTLRDTGLPVIIVTNQGCKTGAIRKTPLMRVKTGNDYVLVASQGGAPSHPLWYHNLKAHPYVTIQDETEIYEMEVREIGDSPERTHLWDIAVQAYPPYKDYQEKTSRLIPVFLAESK
;
A
#
# COMPACT_ATOMS: atom_id res chain seq x y z
N MET A 1 22.58 -2.19 -8.82
CA MET A 1 21.33 -1.48 -9.11
C MET A 1 20.18 -2.48 -9.11
N SER A 2 19.13 -2.18 -8.38
CA SER A 2 18.00 -3.11 -8.27
C SER A 2 17.12 -3.05 -9.51
N GLN A 3 16.72 -4.21 -9.99
CA GLN A 3 15.86 -4.33 -11.16
C GLN A 3 14.39 -4.37 -10.73
N TYR A 4 13.53 -3.66 -11.46
CA TYR A 4 12.09 -3.76 -11.28
C TYR A 4 11.59 -5.10 -11.81
N ILE A 5 10.83 -5.82 -10.97
CA ILE A 5 10.17 -7.06 -11.36
C ILE A 5 8.66 -6.85 -11.18
N ALA A 6 7.92 -6.94 -12.28
CA ALA A 6 6.47 -6.74 -12.27
C ALA A 6 5.76 -7.82 -11.46
N SER A 7 4.57 -7.48 -10.94
CA SER A 7 3.72 -8.44 -10.26
C SER A 7 3.37 -9.61 -11.17
N PRO A 8 3.34 -10.85 -10.66
CA PRO A 8 2.85 -11.99 -11.44
C PRO A 8 1.35 -11.91 -11.74
N ARG A 9 0.61 -11.05 -11.05
CA ARG A 9 -0.80 -10.79 -11.36
C ARG A 9 -0.87 -9.77 -12.48
N GLU A 10 -1.38 -10.20 -13.63
CA GLU A 10 -1.39 -9.38 -14.84
C GLU A 10 -2.12 -8.05 -14.63
N TRP A 11 -3.29 -8.06 -13.98
CA TRP A 11 -4.04 -6.83 -13.78
C TRP A 11 -3.30 -5.82 -12.89
N VAL A 12 -2.50 -6.31 -11.93
CA VAL A 12 -1.68 -5.43 -11.08
C VAL A 12 -0.58 -4.79 -11.91
N ALA A 13 0.14 -5.60 -12.69
CA ALA A 13 1.21 -5.11 -13.55
C ALA A 13 0.68 -4.09 -14.57
N ASP A 14 -0.47 -4.37 -15.15
CA ASP A 14 -1.11 -3.49 -16.13
C ASP A 14 -1.53 -2.16 -15.50
N GLN A 15 -2.10 -2.20 -14.30
CA GLN A 15 -2.50 -0.97 -13.61
C GLN A 15 -1.29 -0.10 -13.25
N VAL A 16 -0.23 -0.72 -12.76
CA VAL A 16 1.02 0.00 -12.44
C VAL A 16 1.57 0.67 -13.70
N GLU A 17 1.63 -0.08 -14.80
CA GLU A 17 2.14 0.43 -16.06
C GLU A 17 1.31 1.62 -16.56
N LEU A 18 0.00 1.49 -16.59
CA LEU A 18 -0.89 2.57 -17.03
C LEU A 18 -0.77 3.79 -16.14
N TYR A 19 -0.73 3.58 -14.82
CA TYR A 19 -0.61 4.66 -13.85
C TYR A 19 0.67 5.45 -14.08
N GLU A 20 1.79 4.75 -14.19
CA GLU A 20 3.11 5.40 -14.34
C GLU A 20 3.30 6.03 -15.71
N LYS A 21 2.95 5.33 -16.79
CA LYS A 21 3.11 5.85 -18.15
C LYS A 21 2.25 7.07 -18.43
N SER A 22 1.06 7.13 -17.82
CA SER A 22 0.18 8.28 -17.98
C SER A 22 0.60 9.48 -17.11
N GLY A 23 1.65 9.34 -16.31
CA GLY A 23 2.07 10.38 -15.37
C GLY A 23 1.09 10.60 -14.25
N GLY A 24 0.33 9.57 -13.87
CA GLY A 24 -0.66 9.66 -12.80
C GLY A 24 -1.99 10.25 -13.23
N THR A 25 -2.36 10.11 -14.50
CA THR A 25 -3.64 10.62 -15.02
C THR A 25 -4.62 9.52 -15.40
N LYS A 26 -4.17 8.25 -15.48
CA LYS A 26 -5.01 7.11 -15.82
C LYS A 26 -4.70 5.94 -14.88
N GLY A 27 -5.64 5.00 -14.77
CA GLY A 27 -5.48 3.84 -13.89
C GLY A 27 -5.55 4.20 -12.42
N LEU A 28 -6.28 5.25 -12.06
CA LEU A 28 -6.24 5.87 -10.75
C LEU A 28 -7.12 5.20 -9.71
N THR A 29 -7.99 4.27 -10.12
CA THR A 29 -8.94 3.64 -9.21
C THR A 29 -8.82 2.13 -9.22
N LEU A 30 -9.14 1.51 -8.07
CA LEU A 30 -9.19 0.06 -7.98
C LEU A 30 -10.37 -0.47 -8.80
N ARG A 31 -10.14 -1.59 -9.48
CA ARG A 31 -11.16 -2.29 -10.29
C ARG A 31 -12.48 -2.38 -9.53
N ASP A 32 -13.58 -2.14 -10.22
CA ASP A 32 -14.95 -2.33 -9.73
C ASP A 32 -15.35 -1.47 -8.50
N THR A 33 -14.43 -0.76 -7.87
CA THR A 33 -14.75 0.04 -6.67
C THR A 33 -14.93 1.53 -6.98
N GLY A 34 -14.27 2.03 -8.03
CA GLY A 34 -14.21 3.46 -8.31
C GLY A 34 -13.41 4.27 -7.28
N LEU A 35 -12.75 3.61 -6.34
CA LEU A 35 -12.00 4.26 -5.27
C LEU A 35 -10.53 4.45 -5.65
N PRO A 36 -9.90 5.57 -5.23
CA PRO A 36 -8.54 5.88 -5.68
C PRO A 36 -7.49 4.97 -5.06
N VAL A 37 -6.44 4.70 -5.84
CA VAL A 37 -5.26 3.98 -5.39
C VAL A 37 -4.02 4.85 -5.52
N ILE A 38 -2.97 4.45 -4.79
CA ILE A 38 -1.62 4.99 -4.93
C ILE A 38 -0.70 3.84 -5.37
N ILE A 39 0.44 4.18 -5.96
CA ILE A 39 1.46 3.18 -6.31
C ILE A 39 2.58 3.30 -5.28
N VAL A 40 2.82 2.20 -4.55
CA VAL A 40 3.90 2.13 -3.56
C VAL A 40 5.05 1.32 -4.16
N THR A 41 6.16 1.99 -4.38
CA THR A 41 7.40 1.35 -4.85
C THR A 41 8.23 0.98 -3.65
N ASN A 42 8.58 -0.30 -3.55
CA ASN A 42 9.32 -0.86 -2.42
C ASN A 42 10.41 -1.81 -2.91
N GLN A 43 11.29 -2.22 -1.99
CA GLN A 43 12.40 -3.11 -2.30
C GLN A 43 12.11 -4.50 -1.74
N GLY A 44 12.27 -5.54 -2.56
CA GLY A 44 12.05 -6.92 -2.15
C GLY A 44 13.03 -7.34 -1.06
N CYS A 45 12.52 -7.97 0.01
CA CYS A 45 13.32 -8.34 1.16
C CYS A 45 14.29 -9.51 0.87
N LYS A 46 13.98 -10.35 -0.11
CA LYS A 46 14.79 -11.52 -0.44
C LYS A 46 15.77 -11.26 -1.58
N THR A 47 15.32 -10.57 -2.62
CA THR A 47 16.09 -10.39 -3.85
C THR A 47 16.65 -8.99 -4.03
N GLY A 48 16.15 -8.01 -3.27
CA GLY A 48 16.48 -6.61 -3.48
C GLY A 48 15.81 -6.00 -4.71
N ALA A 49 14.98 -6.76 -5.42
CA ALA A 49 14.30 -6.27 -6.61
C ALA A 49 13.31 -5.15 -6.27
N ILE A 50 13.13 -4.23 -7.19
CA ILE A 50 12.12 -3.18 -7.04
C ILE A 50 10.75 -3.77 -7.34
N ARG A 51 9.81 -3.56 -6.41
CA ARG A 51 8.42 -4.00 -6.55
C ARG A 51 7.50 -2.79 -6.47
N LYS A 52 6.38 -2.86 -7.16
CA LYS A 52 5.38 -1.78 -7.19
C LYS A 52 4.00 -2.37 -6.94
N THR A 53 3.29 -1.79 -5.98
CA THR A 53 2.00 -2.32 -5.53
C THR A 53 0.98 -1.20 -5.51
N PRO A 54 -0.16 -1.36 -6.19
CA PRO A 54 -1.28 -0.45 -6.01
C PRO A 54 -1.96 -0.74 -4.68
N LEU A 55 -2.14 0.28 -3.86
CA LEU A 55 -2.85 0.18 -2.59
C LEU A 55 -3.94 1.22 -2.54
N MET A 56 -4.98 0.96 -1.74
CA MET A 56 -6.03 1.95 -1.52
C MET A 56 -5.41 3.23 -0.96
N ARG A 57 -5.85 4.37 -1.50
CA ARG A 57 -5.38 5.67 -1.04
C ARG A 57 -6.05 6.02 0.29
N VAL A 58 -5.24 6.00 1.35
CA VAL A 58 -5.68 6.45 2.68
C VAL A 58 -4.71 7.54 3.11
N LYS A 59 -5.18 8.78 3.07
CA LYS A 59 -4.33 9.94 3.35
C LYS A 59 -4.78 10.61 4.64
N THR A 60 -3.82 11.00 5.47
CA THR A 60 -4.08 11.77 6.68
C THR A 60 -3.05 12.90 6.76
N GLY A 61 -3.51 14.14 6.58
CA GLY A 61 -2.60 15.27 6.43
C GLY A 61 -1.69 15.06 5.21
N ASN A 62 -0.38 15.06 5.41
CA ASN A 62 0.60 14.80 4.37
C ASN A 62 1.13 13.37 4.40
N ASP A 63 0.56 12.52 5.25
CA ASP A 63 1.00 11.15 5.44
C ASP A 63 0.02 10.17 4.79
N TYR A 64 0.47 8.92 4.61
CA TYR A 64 -0.35 7.85 4.05
C TYR A 64 -0.42 6.68 5.01
N VAL A 65 -1.59 6.06 5.08
CA VAL A 65 -1.80 4.83 5.86
C VAL A 65 -1.78 3.65 4.90
N LEU A 66 -0.90 2.69 5.15
CA LEU A 66 -0.80 1.48 4.33
C LEU A 66 -1.31 0.30 5.12
N VAL A 67 -2.35 -0.37 4.62
CA VAL A 67 -3.02 -1.46 5.34
C VAL A 67 -2.70 -2.79 4.66
N ALA A 68 -2.02 -3.68 5.38
CA ALA A 68 -1.56 -4.96 4.86
C ALA A 68 -2.64 -6.03 5.01
N SER A 69 -3.82 -5.78 4.43
CA SER A 69 -5.01 -6.62 4.62
C SER A 69 -4.98 -7.90 3.78
N GLN A 70 -4.50 -7.82 2.55
CA GLN A 70 -4.57 -8.92 1.57
C GLN A 70 -5.97 -9.56 1.53
N GLY A 71 -7.03 -8.71 1.56
CA GLY A 71 -8.42 -9.18 1.50
C GLY A 71 -8.85 -10.00 2.71
N GLY A 72 -8.15 -9.90 3.83
CA GLY A 72 -8.43 -10.72 5.02
C GLY A 72 -7.84 -12.11 4.96
N ALA A 73 -6.89 -12.36 4.05
CA ALA A 73 -6.21 -13.65 3.97
C ALA A 73 -5.47 -13.97 5.28
N PRO A 74 -5.21 -15.27 5.58
CA PRO A 74 -4.57 -15.65 6.84
C PRO A 74 -3.11 -15.25 6.94
N SER A 75 -2.45 -14.87 5.84
CA SER A 75 -1.07 -14.42 5.84
C SER A 75 -0.96 -12.97 5.41
N HIS A 76 0.15 -12.33 5.78
CA HIS A 76 0.44 -10.97 5.34
C HIS A 76 0.80 -10.95 3.84
N PRO A 77 0.54 -9.84 3.13
CA PRO A 77 1.02 -9.69 1.76
C PRO A 77 2.54 -9.64 1.72
N LEU A 78 3.13 -9.99 0.56
CA LEU A 78 4.59 -10.01 0.42
C LEU A 78 5.20 -8.64 0.70
N TRP A 79 4.53 -7.56 0.32
CA TRP A 79 5.09 -6.23 0.54
C TRP A 79 5.21 -5.87 2.03
N TYR A 80 4.44 -6.51 2.91
CA TYR A 80 4.61 -6.34 4.36
C TYR A 80 6.07 -6.65 4.76
N HIS A 81 6.57 -7.79 4.32
CA HIS A 81 7.92 -8.22 4.64
C HIS A 81 8.98 -7.30 4.00
N ASN A 82 8.68 -6.81 2.81
CA ASN A 82 9.56 -5.86 2.13
C ASN A 82 9.72 -4.56 2.95
N LEU A 83 8.62 -4.01 3.45
CA LEU A 83 8.64 -2.78 4.23
C LEU A 83 9.29 -2.98 5.60
N LYS A 84 9.17 -4.17 6.18
CA LYS A 84 9.84 -4.48 7.45
C LYS A 84 11.37 -4.50 7.26
N ALA A 85 11.83 -5.02 6.14
CA ALA A 85 13.26 -5.11 5.83
C ALA A 85 13.81 -3.79 5.30
N HIS A 86 13.03 -3.07 4.49
CA HIS A 86 13.43 -1.81 3.83
C HIS A 86 12.32 -0.77 3.99
N PRO A 87 12.36 0.05 5.05
CA PRO A 87 11.24 0.94 5.38
C PRO A 87 11.17 2.22 4.55
N TYR A 88 11.88 2.29 3.44
CA TYR A 88 11.88 3.44 2.55
C TYR A 88 11.11 3.12 1.29
N VAL A 89 10.14 3.96 0.94
CA VAL A 89 9.26 3.73 -0.21
C VAL A 89 9.12 5.01 -1.02
N THR A 90 8.72 4.84 -2.28
CA THR A 90 8.26 5.96 -3.11
C THR A 90 6.76 5.78 -3.29
N ILE A 91 5.98 6.82 -3.01
CA ILE A 91 4.54 6.81 -3.21
C ILE A 91 4.18 7.77 -4.33
N GLN A 92 3.52 7.24 -5.36
CA GLN A 92 2.91 8.08 -6.40
C GLN A 92 1.40 8.18 -6.14
N ASP A 93 0.93 9.40 -5.96
CA ASP A 93 -0.48 9.72 -5.74
C ASP A 93 -0.90 10.66 -6.88
N GLU A 94 -1.51 10.07 -7.91
CA GLU A 94 -1.83 10.76 -9.16
C GLU A 94 -0.55 11.37 -9.76
N THR A 95 -0.48 12.68 -9.92
CA THR A 95 0.69 13.34 -10.51
C THR A 95 1.81 13.65 -9.51
N GLU A 96 1.56 13.43 -8.22
CA GLU A 96 2.53 13.74 -7.17
C GLU A 96 3.33 12.49 -6.79
N ILE A 97 4.63 12.66 -6.56
CA ILE A 97 5.55 11.57 -6.19
C ILE A 97 6.29 11.99 -4.93
N TYR A 98 6.28 11.12 -3.91
CA TYR A 98 6.88 11.40 -2.62
C TYR A 98 7.85 10.29 -2.20
N GLU A 99 9.02 10.69 -1.68
CA GLU A 99 9.92 9.77 -0.98
C GLU A 99 9.52 9.74 0.48
N MET A 100 9.23 8.54 1.02
CA MET A 100 8.68 8.41 2.36
C MET A 100 9.36 7.31 3.15
N GLU A 101 9.27 7.42 4.46
CA GLU A 101 9.72 6.38 5.38
C GLU A 101 8.48 5.82 6.08
N VAL A 102 8.38 4.49 6.17
CA VAL A 102 7.25 3.82 6.81
C VAL A 102 7.64 3.28 8.18
N ARG A 103 6.68 3.27 9.09
CA ARG A 103 6.81 2.56 10.38
C ARG A 103 5.54 1.78 10.62
N GLU A 104 5.69 0.57 11.14
CA GLU A 104 4.55 -0.24 11.52
C GLU A 104 4.00 0.27 12.86
N ILE A 105 2.68 0.46 12.91
CA ILE A 105 2.01 0.97 14.10
C ILE A 105 1.49 -0.21 14.91
N GLY A 106 2.04 -0.40 16.10
CA GLY A 106 1.59 -1.46 17.00
C GLY A 106 0.21 -1.18 17.58
N ASP A 107 -0.36 -2.16 18.26
CA ASP A 107 -1.67 -2.05 18.89
C ASP A 107 -1.64 -0.93 19.94
N SER A 108 -2.37 0.15 19.66
CA SER A 108 -2.25 1.42 20.40
C SER A 108 -3.40 2.35 20.03
N PRO A 109 -3.62 3.45 20.78
CA PRO A 109 -4.59 4.48 20.37
C PRO A 109 -4.26 5.08 19.00
N GLU A 110 -2.98 5.23 18.66
CA GLU A 110 -2.57 5.70 17.34
C GLU A 110 -3.07 4.76 16.24
N ARG A 111 -2.88 3.45 16.44
CA ARG A 111 -3.34 2.46 15.47
C ARG A 111 -4.85 2.49 15.30
N THR A 112 -5.59 2.59 16.40
CA THR A 112 -7.05 2.67 16.35
C THR A 112 -7.52 3.87 15.54
N HIS A 113 -6.89 5.02 15.75
CA HIS A 113 -7.20 6.23 14.99
C HIS A 113 -6.92 6.05 13.49
N LEU A 114 -5.76 5.51 13.14
CA LEU A 114 -5.39 5.28 11.73
C LEU A 114 -6.28 4.23 11.09
N TRP A 115 -6.64 3.18 11.84
CA TRP A 115 -7.55 2.15 11.35
C TRP A 115 -8.93 2.74 11.01
N ASP A 116 -9.45 3.62 11.88
CA ASP A 116 -10.73 4.26 11.63
C ASP A 116 -10.69 5.11 10.36
N ILE A 117 -9.59 5.83 10.14
CA ILE A 117 -9.39 6.61 8.90
C ILE A 117 -9.39 5.67 7.69
N ALA A 118 -8.69 4.54 7.79
CA ALA A 118 -8.61 3.56 6.71
C ALA A 118 -9.98 2.95 6.39
N VAL A 119 -10.76 2.60 7.41
CA VAL A 119 -12.11 2.05 7.22
C VAL A 119 -13.04 3.08 6.58
N GLN A 120 -12.91 4.35 6.92
CA GLN A 120 -13.69 5.40 6.26
C GLN A 120 -13.34 5.52 4.77
N ALA A 121 -12.06 5.38 4.43
CA ALA A 121 -11.62 5.45 3.03
C ALA A 121 -12.00 4.18 2.26
N TYR A 122 -11.95 3.03 2.90
CA TYR A 122 -12.25 1.74 2.29
C TYR A 122 -12.96 0.82 3.30
N PRO A 123 -14.29 0.90 3.42
CA PRO A 123 -15.05 0.13 4.41
C PRO A 123 -14.81 -1.38 4.44
N PRO A 124 -14.50 -2.07 3.32
CA PRO A 124 -14.22 -3.51 3.37
C PRO A 124 -13.07 -3.92 4.28
N TYR A 125 -12.17 -3.01 4.68
CA TYR A 125 -11.11 -3.35 5.64
C TYR A 125 -11.67 -3.91 6.94
N LYS A 126 -12.81 -3.40 7.41
CA LYS A 126 -13.46 -3.91 8.61
C LYS A 126 -13.82 -5.39 8.47
N ASP A 127 -14.41 -5.74 7.32
CA ASP A 127 -14.79 -7.12 7.03
C ASP A 127 -13.57 -8.02 6.90
N TYR A 128 -12.48 -7.50 6.31
CA TYR A 128 -11.24 -8.26 6.18
C TYR A 128 -10.65 -8.60 7.54
N GLN A 129 -10.68 -7.68 8.51
CA GLN A 129 -10.20 -7.96 9.86
C GLN A 129 -11.07 -9.04 10.53
N GLU A 130 -12.36 -9.05 10.30
CA GLU A 130 -13.27 -10.07 10.85
C GLU A 130 -13.03 -11.46 10.26
N LYS A 131 -12.47 -11.55 9.05
CA LYS A 131 -12.19 -12.81 8.38
C LYS A 131 -10.95 -13.52 8.91
N THR A 132 -10.05 -12.83 9.59
CA THR A 132 -8.77 -13.40 10.00
C THR A 132 -8.52 -13.16 11.48
N SER A 133 -7.83 -14.13 12.11
CA SER A 133 -7.43 -14.01 13.51
C SER A 133 -6.16 -13.16 13.68
N ARG A 134 -5.39 -12.95 12.59
CA ARG A 134 -4.21 -12.08 12.68
C ARG A 134 -4.63 -10.62 12.78
N LEU A 135 -3.86 -9.83 13.52
CA LEU A 135 -4.06 -8.38 13.52
C LEU A 135 -3.51 -7.84 12.20
N ILE A 136 -4.36 -7.22 11.39
CA ILE A 136 -3.93 -6.67 10.10
C ILE A 136 -2.96 -5.53 10.33
N PRO A 137 -1.72 -5.62 9.79
CA PRO A 137 -0.72 -4.57 10.01
C PRO A 137 -1.13 -3.24 9.38
N VAL A 138 -0.82 -2.17 10.11
CA VAL A 138 -1.00 -0.79 9.67
C VAL A 138 0.36 -0.11 9.69
N PHE A 139 0.74 0.49 8.58
CA PHE A 139 1.95 1.32 8.48
C PHE A 139 1.55 2.77 8.31
N LEU A 140 2.35 3.67 8.86
CA LEU A 140 2.25 5.09 8.55
C LEU A 140 3.46 5.48 7.70
N ALA A 141 3.21 6.03 6.51
CA ALA A 141 4.24 6.56 5.64
C ALA A 141 4.33 8.06 5.86
N GLU A 142 5.51 8.52 6.26
CA GLU A 142 5.78 9.91 6.60
C GLU A 142 6.86 10.46 5.68
N SER A 143 6.85 11.77 5.44
CA SER A 143 7.86 12.41 4.61
C SER A 143 9.25 12.19 5.18
N LYS A 144 10.17 11.86 4.30
CA LYS A 144 11.57 11.68 4.64
C LYS A 144 12.23 12.97 5.05
#